data_3376b9de440a8a2074c5d330a1f6ca38
#
_entry.id   3376b9de440a8a2074c5d330a1f6ca38
#
_cell.length_a   1.000
_cell.length_b   1.000
_cell.length_c   1.000
_cell.angle_alpha   90.00
_cell.angle_beta   90.00
_cell.angle_gamma   90.00
#
_symmetry.space_group_name_H-M   'P 1'
#
loop_
_entity.id
_entity.type
_entity.pdbx_description
1 polymer ?
#
loop_
_entity_poly.entity_id
_entity_poly.type
_entity_poly.pdbx_seq_one_letter_code
_entity_poly.pdbx_strand_id
1 'polypeptide(L)'
;MQMFKHEELDEDILTDLLEEINELYEASEQTLIELELKPEDNELQRSLFRSIHTIKGDLGLVNFSPLIPLLQYAEELLDYLRKGQIQYTSNMSDLVLLIMDKVKVFVQSCIQTGQAEYDKQLFEQLVTAIQRITPENGPQHEHLLAKAVVLLDPSFDTGQEHELSNETTASEAPVSIATTGIPKSISNEEREDLVFFRELMKPIEKRSKYWDGRGDRIAKLAGYINKIAGSPINEVQLAVACYMHDFGMAFMPIAVLHKQEKLQEVEFNLMRSHVYKSARLLENLTQWNEARKIVMQHHERIDGSGYPLGIKENDICEGAKLLAILDTFDAITHARAHQSHTKRPKKKAVIEINRIAKGQFSTKWMQAFNTGMAALLTSERAR
;
A
#
# COMPACT_ATOMS: atom_id res chain seq x y z
N MET A 1 17.87 20.91 4.08
CA MET A 1 18.26 20.04 5.20
C MET A 1 18.99 20.87 6.25
N GLN A 2 18.67 20.68 7.52
CA GLN A 2 19.34 21.29 8.66
C GLN A 2 19.79 20.20 9.61
N MET A 3 20.85 20.49 10.37
CA MET A 3 21.39 19.58 11.40
C MET A 3 20.89 20.00 12.76
N PHE A 4 20.30 19.09 13.48
CA PHE A 4 20.01 19.21 14.90
C PHE A 4 21.06 18.43 15.69
N LYS A 5 21.61 19.04 16.74
CA LYS A 5 22.44 18.38 17.74
C LYS A 5 21.73 18.49 19.06
N HIS A 6 21.55 17.37 19.75
CA HIS A 6 21.06 17.42 21.11
C HIS A 6 22.19 17.87 22.06
N GLU A 7 21.84 18.61 23.11
CA GLU A 7 22.75 18.84 24.24
C GLU A 7 23.08 17.48 24.87
N GLU A 8 24.24 17.35 25.52
CA GLU A 8 24.70 16.10 26.13
C GLU A 8 23.63 15.56 27.09
N LEU A 9 22.78 14.68 26.57
CA LEU A 9 21.85 13.86 27.35
C LEU A 9 22.51 12.52 27.64
N ASP A 10 22.19 11.96 28.80
CA ASP A 10 22.60 10.61 29.17
C ASP A 10 22.06 9.60 28.13
N GLU A 11 22.89 8.66 27.69
CA GLU A 11 22.50 7.64 26.72
C GLU A 11 21.33 6.80 27.25
N ASP A 12 21.24 6.59 28.57
CA ASP A 12 20.15 5.84 29.20
C ASP A 12 18.82 6.59 29.01
N ILE A 13 18.79 7.92 29.18
CA ILE A 13 17.59 8.74 28.97
C ILE A 13 17.11 8.67 27.52
N LEU A 14 18.04 8.73 26.57
CA LEU A 14 17.69 8.62 25.14
C LEU A 14 17.18 7.23 24.76
N THR A 15 17.72 6.19 25.41
CA THR A 15 17.28 4.81 25.20
C THR A 15 15.86 4.60 25.74
N ASP A 16 15.61 5.04 26.98
CA ASP A 16 14.29 4.99 27.61
C ASP A 16 13.25 5.75 26.79
N LEU A 17 13.61 6.96 26.30
CA LEU A 17 12.77 7.75 25.41
C LEU A 17 12.41 7.00 24.12
N LEU A 18 13.38 6.32 23.51
CA LEU A 18 13.12 5.55 22.29
C LEU A 18 12.23 4.33 22.56
N GLU A 19 12.42 3.66 23.68
CA GLU A 19 11.55 2.56 24.09
C GLU A 19 10.12 3.02 24.29
N GLU A 20 9.90 4.11 25.01
CA GLU A 20 8.57 4.71 25.21
C GLU A 20 7.92 5.15 23.89
N ILE A 21 8.69 5.81 22.99
CA ILE A 21 8.19 6.17 21.65
C ILE A 21 7.81 4.92 20.86
N ASN A 22 8.56 3.82 20.94
CA ASN A 22 8.22 2.59 20.25
C ASN A 22 6.93 1.95 20.79
N GLU A 23 6.75 1.91 22.11
CA GLU A 23 5.52 1.40 22.74
C GLU A 23 4.29 2.23 22.34
N LEU A 24 4.41 3.56 22.38
CA LEU A 24 3.34 4.47 21.96
C LEU A 24 3.04 4.38 20.47
N TYR A 25 4.07 4.13 19.65
CA TYR A 25 3.93 3.89 18.22
C TYR A 25 3.10 2.62 17.95
N GLU A 26 3.49 1.49 18.57
CA GLU A 26 2.77 0.21 18.42
C GLU A 26 1.32 0.31 18.92
N ALA A 27 1.10 0.96 20.06
CA ALA A 27 -0.24 1.21 20.60
C ALA A 27 -1.08 2.10 19.67
N SER A 28 -0.47 3.14 19.07
CA SER A 28 -1.16 4.03 18.12
C SER A 28 -1.49 3.32 16.83
N GLU A 29 -0.59 2.48 16.32
CA GLU A 29 -0.82 1.68 15.12
C GLU A 29 -2.01 0.73 15.32
N GLN A 30 -2.07 0.03 16.46
CA GLN A 30 -3.21 -0.82 16.79
C GLN A 30 -4.50 0.00 16.91
N THR A 31 -4.45 1.15 17.57
CA THR A 31 -5.60 2.06 17.71
C THR A 31 -6.11 2.55 16.35
N LEU A 32 -5.21 2.91 15.43
CA LEU A 32 -5.58 3.35 14.07
C LEU A 32 -6.22 2.22 13.26
N ILE A 33 -5.73 0.99 13.41
CA ILE A 33 -6.35 -0.19 12.79
C ILE A 33 -7.79 -0.37 13.27
N GLU A 34 -8.02 -0.21 14.56
CA GLU A 34 -9.36 -0.34 15.14
C GLU A 34 -10.28 0.83 14.73
N LEU A 35 -9.73 2.04 14.58
CA LEU A 35 -10.46 3.21 14.08
C LEU A 35 -10.91 3.05 12.63
N GLU A 36 -10.15 2.35 11.77
CA GLU A 36 -10.62 2.01 10.41
C GLU A 36 -11.90 1.17 10.42
N LEU A 37 -12.10 0.36 11.46
CA LEU A 37 -13.29 -0.47 11.64
C LEU A 37 -14.39 0.24 12.42
N LYS A 38 -14.02 1.17 13.34
CA LYS A 38 -14.92 1.86 14.26
C LYS A 38 -14.55 3.34 14.34
N PRO A 39 -14.73 4.11 13.25
CA PRO A 39 -14.27 5.50 13.17
C PRO A 39 -14.88 6.43 14.24
N GLU A 40 -16.07 6.12 14.72
CA GLU A 40 -16.79 6.90 15.73
C GLU A 40 -16.47 6.50 17.20
N ASP A 41 -15.53 5.57 17.43
CA ASP A 41 -15.18 5.12 18.76
C ASP A 41 -14.36 6.18 19.51
N ASN A 42 -15.01 6.87 20.42
CA ASN A 42 -14.42 7.97 21.19
C ASN A 42 -13.24 7.55 22.08
N GLU A 43 -13.22 6.31 22.59
CA GLU A 43 -12.11 5.84 23.42
C GLU A 43 -10.85 5.58 22.59
N LEU A 44 -11.01 5.04 21.39
CA LEU A 44 -9.91 4.88 20.45
C LEU A 44 -9.36 6.24 20.01
N GLN A 45 -10.23 7.21 19.68
CA GLN A 45 -9.82 8.57 19.31
C GLN A 45 -9.07 9.26 20.47
N ARG A 46 -9.53 9.10 21.72
CA ARG A 46 -8.85 9.62 22.91
C ARG A 46 -7.52 8.92 23.17
N SER A 47 -7.43 7.62 22.90
CA SER A 47 -6.20 6.86 23.05
C SER A 47 -5.13 7.38 22.10
N LEU A 48 -5.48 7.57 20.82
CA LEU A 48 -4.59 8.12 19.80
C LEU A 48 -4.10 9.53 20.17
N PHE A 49 -5.02 10.40 20.62
CA PHE A 49 -4.68 11.73 21.10
C PHE A 49 -3.66 11.66 22.25
N ARG A 50 -3.88 10.79 23.26
CA ARG A 50 -2.97 10.64 24.40
C ARG A 50 -1.57 10.22 23.96
N SER A 51 -1.44 9.29 23.00
CA SER A 51 -0.15 8.83 22.50
C SER A 51 0.66 10.01 21.89
N ILE A 52 0.05 10.80 21.02
CA ILE A 52 0.72 11.97 20.42
C ILE A 52 1.05 13.03 21.46
N HIS A 53 0.14 13.27 22.42
CA HIS A 53 0.36 14.20 23.53
C HIS A 53 1.56 13.81 24.39
N THR A 54 1.67 12.51 24.75
CA THR A 54 2.78 11.97 25.53
C THR A 54 4.09 12.12 24.76
N ILE A 55 4.17 11.64 23.52
CA ILE A 55 5.37 11.78 22.67
C ILE A 55 5.82 13.24 22.57
N LYS A 56 4.88 14.17 22.37
CA LYS A 56 5.21 15.59 22.32
C LYS A 56 5.78 16.08 23.65
N GLY A 57 5.19 15.65 24.78
CA GLY A 57 5.65 15.98 26.13
C GLY A 57 7.07 15.51 26.39
N ASP A 58 7.35 14.24 26.08
CA ASP A 58 8.66 13.60 26.29
C ASP A 58 9.75 14.26 25.45
N LEU A 59 9.48 14.52 24.16
CA LEU A 59 10.39 15.24 23.29
C LEU A 59 10.62 16.68 23.74
N GLY A 60 9.62 17.32 24.36
CA GLY A 60 9.72 18.65 24.97
C GLY A 60 10.66 18.66 26.18
N LEU A 61 10.61 17.61 27.02
CA LEU A 61 11.49 17.46 28.19
C LEU A 61 12.97 17.33 27.80
N VAL A 62 13.26 16.71 26.67
CA VAL A 62 14.64 16.51 26.19
C VAL A 62 15.04 17.52 25.10
N ASN A 63 14.31 18.62 24.94
CA ASN A 63 14.61 19.73 24.01
C ASN A 63 14.70 19.32 22.52
N PHE A 64 13.96 18.33 22.05
CA PHE A 64 13.89 17.96 20.63
C PHE A 64 13.00 18.95 19.84
N SER A 65 13.36 20.23 19.90
CA SER A 65 12.60 21.37 19.41
C SER A 65 12.14 21.28 17.93
N PRO A 66 12.86 20.68 16.97
CA PRO A 66 12.42 20.63 15.58
C PRO A 66 11.11 19.88 15.36
N LEU A 67 10.79 18.90 16.22
CA LEU A 67 9.62 18.04 16.09
C LEU A 67 8.37 18.61 16.78
N ILE A 68 8.54 19.50 17.76
CA ILE A 68 7.45 20.00 18.61
C ILE A 68 6.35 20.70 17.82
N PRO A 69 6.62 21.60 16.85
CA PRO A 69 5.56 22.23 16.08
C PRO A 69 4.72 21.23 15.29
N LEU A 70 5.34 20.21 14.68
CA LEU A 70 4.65 19.20 13.92
C LEU A 70 3.71 18.37 14.80
N LEU A 71 4.20 17.93 15.97
CA LEU A 71 3.40 17.16 16.92
C LEU A 71 2.30 18.02 17.57
N GLN A 72 2.52 19.31 17.77
CA GLN A 72 1.50 20.22 18.30
C GLN A 72 0.28 20.29 17.37
N TYR A 73 0.49 20.41 16.05
CA TYR A 73 -0.63 20.47 15.10
C TYR A 73 -1.26 19.12 14.82
N ALA A 74 -0.48 18.03 14.89
CA ALA A 74 -1.04 16.67 14.86
C ALA A 74 -1.96 16.43 16.09
N GLU A 75 -1.54 16.87 17.26
CA GLU A 75 -2.36 16.81 18.49
C GLU A 75 -3.63 17.65 18.37
N GLU A 76 -3.56 18.86 17.82
CA GLU A 76 -4.72 19.73 17.63
C GLU A 76 -5.72 19.10 16.65
N LEU A 77 -5.26 18.50 15.57
CA LEU A 77 -6.09 17.73 14.63
C LEU A 77 -6.82 16.59 15.34
N LEU A 78 -6.11 15.81 16.17
CA LEU A 78 -6.69 14.72 16.93
C LEU A 78 -7.62 15.22 18.07
N ASP A 79 -7.42 16.44 18.56
CA ASP A 79 -8.31 17.09 19.51
C ASP A 79 -9.66 17.44 18.86
N TYR A 80 -9.66 17.94 17.62
CA TYR A 80 -10.88 18.12 16.84
C TYR A 80 -11.61 16.80 16.61
N LEU A 81 -10.87 15.73 16.28
CA LEU A 81 -11.43 14.40 16.08
C LEU A 81 -12.15 13.90 17.33
N ARG A 82 -11.46 13.82 18.49
CA ARG A 82 -12.03 13.30 19.74
C ARG A 82 -13.19 14.14 20.32
N LYS A 83 -13.31 15.39 19.87
CA LYS A 83 -14.44 16.28 20.18
C LYS A 83 -15.60 16.14 19.21
N GLY A 84 -15.48 15.28 18.20
CA GLY A 84 -16.48 15.10 17.14
C GLY A 84 -16.64 16.29 16.21
N GLN A 85 -15.64 17.18 16.15
CA GLN A 85 -15.65 18.38 15.31
C GLN A 85 -15.19 18.11 13.89
N ILE A 86 -14.43 17.04 13.68
CA ILE A 86 -14.03 16.50 12.39
C ILE A 86 -14.28 15.00 12.35
N GLN A 87 -14.39 14.42 11.15
CA GLN A 87 -14.57 12.98 10.99
C GLN A 87 -13.23 12.31 10.77
N TYR A 88 -13.12 11.07 11.25
CA TYR A 88 -11.97 10.21 10.98
C TYR A 88 -11.95 9.78 9.51
N THR A 89 -10.76 9.73 8.92
CA THR A 89 -10.53 9.21 7.56
C THR A 89 -9.23 8.42 7.52
N SER A 90 -9.08 7.51 6.54
CA SER A 90 -7.85 6.72 6.36
C SER A 90 -6.62 7.61 6.09
N ASN A 91 -6.79 8.76 5.42
CA ASN A 91 -5.71 9.73 5.24
C ASN A 91 -5.21 10.32 6.57
N MET A 92 -6.08 10.38 7.60
CA MET A 92 -5.66 10.79 8.95
C MET A 92 -4.75 9.73 9.60
N SER A 93 -5.07 8.45 9.43
CA SER A 93 -4.19 7.34 9.86
C SER A 93 -2.82 7.44 9.21
N ASP A 94 -2.80 7.58 7.88
CA ASP A 94 -1.56 7.68 7.12
C ASP A 94 -0.72 8.89 7.58
N LEU A 95 -1.35 10.05 7.79
CA LEU A 95 -0.69 11.25 8.28
C LEU A 95 -0.05 11.04 9.67
N VAL A 96 -0.81 10.49 10.62
CA VAL A 96 -0.33 10.27 11.99
C VAL A 96 0.82 9.27 12.01
N LEU A 97 0.71 8.16 11.29
CA LEU A 97 1.78 7.16 11.22
C LEU A 97 3.05 7.73 10.59
N LEU A 98 2.94 8.47 9.50
CA LEU A 98 4.10 9.10 8.85
C LEU A 98 4.78 10.14 9.75
N ILE A 99 4.01 10.91 10.53
CA ILE A 99 4.57 11.83 11.53
C ILE A 99 5.35 11.05 12.59
N MET A 100 4.76 9.98 13.13
CA MET A 100 5.41 9.14 14.14
C MET A 100 6.67 8.45 13.59
N ASP A 101 6.68 8.01 12.34
CA ASP A 101 7.87 7.48 11.66
C ASP A 101 8.99 8.52 11.59
N LYS A 102 8.66 9.78 11.25
CA LYS A 102 9.65 10.86 11.23
C LYS A 102 10.24 11.11 12.61
N VAL A 103 9.41 11.09 13.65
CA VAL A 103 9.84 11.22 15.05
C VAL A 103 10.81 10.11 15.42
N LYS A 104 10.43 8.87 15.16
CA LYS A 104 11.25 7.68 15.48
C LYS A 104 12.61 7.72 14.78
N VAL A 105 12.63 7.99 13.48
CA VAL A 105 13.88 8.09 12.70
C VAL A 105 14.76 9.23 13.21
N PHE A 106 14.18 10.36 13.58
CA PHE A 106 14.92 11.51 14.12
C PHE A 106 15.58 11.16 15.46
N VAL A 107 14.84 10.59 16.41
CA VAL A 107 15.35 10.20 17.73
C VAL A 107 16.42 9.12 17.58
N GLN A 108 16.20 8.09 16.74
CA GLN A 108 17.19 7.04 16.46
C GLN A 108 18.51 7.62 15.92
N SER A 109 18.43 8.60 15.01
CA SER A 109 19.62 9.25 14.46
C SER A 109 20.39 10.00 15.54
N CYS A 110 19.70 10.70 16.45
CA CYS A 110 20.32 11.39 17.58
C CYS A 110 21.04 10.41 18.51
N ILE A 111 20.45 9.26 18.82
CA ILE A 111 21.07 8.22 19.65
C ILE A 111 22.33 7.67 18.99
N GLN A 112 22.24 7.35 17.68
CA GLN A 112 23.35 6.66 16.98
C GLN A 112 24.53 7.58 16.65
N THR A 113 24.28 8.86 16.38
CA THR A 113 25.28 9.77 15.82
C THR A 113 25.46 11.08 16.60
N GLY A 114 24.69 11.29 17.67
CA GLY A 114 24.63 12.54 18.42
C GLY A 114 23.96 13.70 17.69
N GLN A 115 23.41 13.44 16.50
CA GLN A 115 22.78 14.47 15.66
C GLN A 115 21.74 13.85 14.73
N ALA A 116 20.80 14.68 14.28
CA ALA A 116 19.80 14.28 13.28
C ALA A 116 19.67 15.34 12.18
N GLU A 117 19.55 14.89 10.96
CA GLU A 117 19.25 15.74 9.82
C GLU A 117 17.73 15.84 9.62
N TYR A 118 17.22 17.06 9.41
CA TYR A 118 15.80 17.27 9.14
C TYR A 118 15.58 18.34 8.07
N ASP A 119 14.46 18.23 7.38
CA ASP A 119 14.04 19.23 6.40
C ASP A 119 13.10 20.24 7.06
N LYS A 120 13.65 21.38 7.46
CA LYS A 120 12.88 22.46 8.09
C LYS A 120 11.76 22.97 7.17
N GLN A 121 12.04 23.12 5.88
CA GLN A 121 11.05 23.64 4.92
C GLN A 121 9.89 22.65 4.78
N LEU A 122 10.17 21.35 4.71
CA LEU A 122 9.14 20.31 4.71
C LEU A 122 8.28 20.38 5.98
N PHE A 123 8.89 20.53 7.15
CA PHE A 123 8.13 20.61 8.41
C PHE A 123 7.25 21.86 8.47
N GLU A 124 7.73 23.01 8.00
CA GLU A 124 6.94 24.24 7.92
C GLU A 124 5.76 24.11 6.93
N GLN A 125 5.98 23.45 5.80
CA GLN A 125 4.90 23.13 4.83
C GLN A 125 3.85 22.20 5.41
N LEU A 126 4.27 21.16 6.14
CA LEU A 126 3.37 20.22 6.83
C LEU A 126 2.53 20.90 7.89
N VAL A 127 3.17 21.69 8.74
CA VAL A 127 2.49 22.51 9.75
C VAL A 127 1.42 23.39 9.08
N THR A 128 1.79 24.07 8.00
CA THR A 128 0.85 24.92 7.25
C THR A 128 -0.29 24.12 6.62
N ALA A 129 -0.02 22.89 6.14
CA ALA A 129 -1.03 22.04 5.55
C ALA A 129 -2.03 21.53 6.62
N ILE A 130 -1.54 21.09 7.78
CA ILE A 130 -2.37 20.59 8.88
C ILE A 130 -3.22 21.72 9.50
N GLN A 131 -2.66 22.92 9.69
CA GLN A 131 -3.37 24.09 10.22
C GLN A 131 -4.60 24.50 9.39
N ARG A 132 -4.63 24.16 8.11
CA ARG A 132 -5.79 24.43 7.24
C ARG A 132 -6.97 23.49 7.49
N ILE A 133 -6.77 22.41 8.24
CA ILE A 133 -7.83 21.47 8.56
C ILE A 133 -8.50 21.94 9.84
N THR A 134 -9.65 22.59 9.69
CA THR A 134 -10.42 23.18 10.79
C THR A 134 -11.86 22.67 10.77
N PRO A 135 -12.59 22.72 11.88
CA PRO A 135 -13.99 22.29 11.91
C PRO A 135 -14.90 22.97 10.86
N GLU A 136 -14.54 24.17 10.41
CA GLU A 136 -15.36 24.98 9.50
C GLU A 136 -15.26 24.53 8.03
N ASN A 137 -14.21 23.78 7.64
CA ASN A 137 -13.98 23.42 6.24
C ASN A 137 -14.14 21.92 5.95
N GLY A 138 -15.10 21.28 6.63
CA GLY A 138 -15.38 19.83 6.54
C GLY A 138 -15.32 19.21 5.13
N PRO A 139 -15.94 19.79 4.09
CA PRO A 139 -15.89 19.24 2.72
C PRO A 139 -14.48 19.15 2.11
N GLN A 140 -13.51 19.87 2.67
CA GLN A 140 -12.12 19.91 2.17
C GLN A 140 -11.16 19.03 2.96
N HIS A 141 -11.59 18.44 4.10
CA HIS A 141 -10.71 17.70 5.01
C HIS A 141 -9.96 16.58 4.30
N GLU A 142 -10.67 15.76 3.53
CA GLU A 142 -10.08 14.60 2.83
C GLU A 142 -8.96 15.04 1.87
N HIS A 143 -9.21 16.10 1.10
CA HIS A 143 -8.24 16.65 0.17
C HIS A 143 -7.02 17.28 0.89
N LEU A 144 -7.25 17.99 1.99
CA LEU A 144 -6.18 18.62 2.78
C LEU A 144 -5.31 17.56 3.48
N LEU A 145 -5.94 16.52 4.03
CA LEU A 145 -5.24 15.38 4.62
C LEU A 145 -4.42 14.63 3.58
N ALA A 146 -4.99 14.34 2.41
CA ALA A 146 -4.26 13.69 1.33
C ALA A 146 -3.04 14.50 0.88
N LYS A 147 -3.16 15.83 0.77
CA LYS A 147 -2.02 16.72 0.48
C LYS A 147 -0.94 16.66 1.56
N ALA A 148 -1.31 16.65 2.84
CA ALA A 148 -0.35 16.56 3.94
C ALA A 148 0.38 15.21 3.93
N VAL A 149 -0.32 14.11 3.62
CA VAL A 149 0.27 12.77 3.47
C VAL A 149 1.27 12.75 2.31
N VAL A 150 0.92 13.31 1.15
CA VAL A 150 1.81 13.39 -0.03
C VAL A 150 3.07 14.23 0.25
N LEU A 151 2.98 15.28 1.06
CA LEU A 151 4.14 16.06 1.47
C LEU A 151 5.13 15.21 2.29
N LEU A 152 4.64 14.35 3.18
CA LEU A 152 5.48 13.46 4.01
C LEU A 152 6.07 12.31 3.21
N ASP A 153 5.27 11.73 2.34
CA ASP A 153 5.67 10.65 1.44
C ASP A 153 5.01 10.82 0.07
N PRO A 154 5.77 11.34 -0.92
CA PRO A 154 5.27 11.51 -2.28
C PRO A 154 4.80 10.23 -2.97
N SER A 155 5.05 9.05 -2.38
CA SER A 155 4.53 7.78 -2.93
C SER A 155 3.01 7.63 -2.75
N PHE A 156 2.39 8.43 -1.90
CA PHE A 156 0.94 8.51 -1.72
C PHE A 156 0.22 9.38 -2.75
N ASP A 157 0.94 10.09 -3.62
CA ASP A 157 0.32 10.86 -4.69
C ASP A 157 -0.33 9.92 -5.72
N THR A 158 -1.63 9.69 -5.55
CA THR A 158 -2.43 8.84 -6.44
C THR A 158 -2.95 9.57 -7.68
N GLY A 159 -2.62 10.86 -7.84
CA GLY A 159 -3.05 11.65 -8.99
C GLY A 159 -4.58 11.84 -9.11
N GLN A 160 -5.32 11.74 -8.01
CA GLN A 160 -6.76 12.04 -7.98
C GLN A 160 -6.98 13.49 -7.55
N GLU A 161 -6.90 14.42 -8.51
CA GLU A 161 -7.63 15.67 -8.40
C GLU A 161 -9.10 15.42 -8.78
N HIS A 162 -10.00 15.53 -7.82
CA HIS A 162 -11.41 15.72 -8.09
C HIS A 162 -11.59 17.13 -8.68
N GLU A 163 -11.57 17.22 -10.01
CA GLU A 163 -12.11 18.40 -10.70
C GLU A 163 -13.63 18.36 -10.68
N LEU A 164 -14.21 19.34 -9.96
CA LEU A 164 -15.54 19.84 -10.25
C LEU A 164 -15.49 20.62 -11.56
N SER A 165 -16.08 20.02 -12.59
CA SER A 165 -16.63 20.59 -13.83
C SER A 165 -16.03 21.86 -14.45
N ASN A 166 -15.56 21.78 -15.67
CA ASN A 166 -16.22 22.39 -16.84
C ASN A 166 -15.57 21.92 -18.15
N GLU A 167 -16.44 21.74 -19.13
CA GLU A 167 -16.16 21.32 -20.50
C GLU A 167 -15.16 22.23 -21.22
N THR A 168 -14.27 21.69 -22.00
CA THR A 168 -14.06 21.85 -23.45
C THR A 168 -12.59 21.75 -23.86
N THR A 169 -12.43 21.06 -24.99
CA THR A 169 -11.37 21.04 -26.01
C THR A 169 -10.16 20.10 -25.82
N ALA A 170 -10.09 19.21 -26.79
CA ALA A 170 -9.08 18.21 -27.04
C ALA A 170 -7.68 18.79 -27.21
N SER A 171 -6.72 18.21 -26.48
CA SER A 171 -5.31 18.18 -26.84
C SER A 171 -4.72 16.91 -26.23
N GLU A 172 -3.92 16.20 -26.97
CA GLU A 172 -3.37 14.88 -26.66
C GLU A 172 -2.77 14.82 -25.25
N ALA A 173 -3.45 14.07 -24.36
CA ALA A 173 -3.07 13.91 -22.96
C ALA A 173 -2.12 12.70 -22.79
N PRO A 174 -1.19 12.74 -21.82
CA PRO A 174 -0.36 11.58 -21.47
C PRO A 174 -1.24 10.42 -21.02
N VAL A 175 -0.80 9.19 -21.32
CA VAL A 175 -1.55 7.94 -21.12
C VAL A 175 -2.11 7.84 -19.69
N SER A 176 -3.38 8.20 -19.54
CA SER A 176 -4.15 8.02 -18.32
C SER A 176 -4.37 6.52 -18.09
N ILE A 177 -3.81 5.97 -17.01
CA ILE A 177 -4.16 4.62 -16.55
C ILE A 177 -5.64 4.64 -16.19
N ALA A 178 -6.43 3.76 -16.79
CA ALA A 178 -7.87 3.67 -16.52
C ALA A 178 -8.14 3.53 -15.01
N THR A 179 -9.21 4.14 -14.51
CA THR A 179 -9.60 4.06 -13.09
C THR A 179 -9.93 2.64 -12.61
N THR A 180 -10.21 1.72 -13.53
CA THR A 180 -10.37 0.28 -13.29
C THR A 180 -9.43 -0.52 -14.17
N GLY A 181 -9.08 -1.76 -13.77
CA GLY A 181 -8.28 -2.67 -14.60
C GLY A 181 -9.03 -3.29 -15.79
N ILE A 182 -10.27 -2.84 -16.06
CA ILE A 182 -11.10 -3.35 -17.14
C ILE A 182 -10.66 -2.72 -18.48
N PRO A 183 -10.29 -3.52 -19.51
CA PRO A 183 -9.91 -2.99 -20.83
C PRO A 183 -11.06 -2.18 -21.47
N LYS A 184 -10.71 -1.16 -22.25
CA LYS A 184 -11.70 -0.26 -22.84
C LYS A 184 -12.38 -0.85 -24.08
N SER A 185 -11.64 -1.62 -24.89
CA SER A 185 -12.08 -2.17 -26.18
C SER A 185 -12.46 -3.63 -26.04
N ILE A 186 -13.59 -3.90 -25.38
CA ILE A 186 -14.14 -5.23 -25.12
C ILE A 186 -15.64 -5.26 -25.44
N SER A 187 -16.20 -6.43 -25.70
CA SER A 187 -17.64 -6.63 -25.87
C SER A 187 -18.42 -6.29 -24.59
N ASN A 188 -19.72 -6.07 -24.72
CA ASN A 188 -20.57 -5.82 -23.55
C ASN A 188 -20.63 -7.06 -22.64
N GLU A 189 -20.68 -8.25 -23.19
CA GLU A 189 -20.70 -9.52 -22.45
C GLU A 189 -19.41 -9.70 -21.62
N GLU A 190 -18.24 -9.50 -22.26
CA GLU A 190 -16.96 -9.55 -21.55
C GLU A 190 -16.85 -8.48 -20.45
N ARG A 191 -17.43 -7.30 -20.67
CA ARG A 191 -17.47 -6.23 -19.68
C ARG A 191 -18.33 -6.61 -18.48
N GLU A 192 -19.50 -7.18 -18.71
CA GLU A 192 -20.42 -7.63 -17.66
C GLU A 192 -19.77 -8.72 -16.81
N ASP A 193 -19.13 -9.72 -17.43
CA ASP A 193 -18.38 -10.76 -16.72
C ASP A 193 -17.24 -10.17 -15.90
N LEU A 194 -16.43 -9.24 -16.46
CA LEU A 194 -15.33 -8.61 -15.73
C LEU A 194 -15.82 -7.75 -14.55
N VAL A 195 -16.92 -7.03 -14.72
CA VAL A 195 -17.54 -6.29 -13.62
C VAL A 195 -18.02 -7.25 -12.54
N PHE A 196 -18.66 -8.35 -12.94
CA PHE A 196 -19.11 -9.39 -12.00
C PHE A 196 -17.93 -9.98 -11.21
N PHE A 197 -16.85 -10.41 -11.85
CA PHE A 197 -15.66 -10.97 -11.18
C PHE A 197 -15.02 -9.95 -10.24
N ARG A 198 -14.91 -8.70 -10.67
CA ARG A 198 -14.41 -7.61 -9.83
C ARG A 198 -15.26 -7.42 -8.57
N GLU A 199 -16.58 -7.34 -8.71
CA GLU A 199 -17.49 -7.17 -7.58
C GLU A 199 -17.48 -8.40 -6.65
N LEU A 200 -17.34 -9.61 -7.20
CA LEU A 200 -17.21 -10.84 -6.45
C LEU A 200 -15.95 -10.89 -5.57
N MET A 201 -14.86 -10.26 -6.02
CA MET A 201 -13.59 -10.19 -5.26
C MET A 201 -13.62 -9.20 -4.10
N LYS A 202 -14.38 -8.11 -4.18
CA LYS A 202 -14.41 -7.07 -3.14
C LYS A 202 -14.66 -7.58 -1.71
N PRO A 203 -15.63 -8.48 -1.45
CA PRO A 203 -15.83 -9.04 -0.11
C PRO A 203 -14.63 -9.88 0.37
N ILE A 204 -13.89 -10.48 -0.55
CA ILE A 204 -12.72 -11.31 -0.23
C ILE A 204 -11.51 -10.41 0.08
N GLU A 205 -11.33 -9.35 -0.69
CA GLU A 205 -10.30 -8.35 -0.43
C GLU A 205 -10.48 -7.69 0.94
N LYS A 206 -11.71 -7.43 1.37
CA LYS A 206 -12.04 -6.91 2.72
C LYS A 206 -11.70 -7.85 3.88
N ARG A 207 -11.36 -9.10 3.62
CA ARG A 207 -10.88 -10.03 4.66
C ARG A 207 -9.48 -9.70 5.16
N SER A 208 -8.74 -8.85 4.45
CA SER A 208 -7.47 -8.30 4.87
C SER A 208 -7.38 -6.83 4.48
N LYS A 209 -7.06 -5.96 5.42
CA LYS A 209 -6.87 -4.51 5.17
C LYS A 209 -5.82 -4.19 4.08
N TYR A 210 -4.94 -5.14 3.77
CA TYR A 210 -3.89 -5.00 2.77
C TYR A 210 -4.35 -5.37 1.36
N TRP A 211 -5.52 -5.98 1.22
CA TRP A 211 -6.03 -6.50 -0.05
C TRP A 211 -7.06 -5.57 -0.70
N ASP A 212 -7.56 -4.56 0.00
CA ASP A 212 -8.56 -3.66 -0.56
C ASP A 212 -8.05 -3.05 -1.88
N GLY A 213 -8.86 -3.19 -2.95
CA GLY A 213 -8.53 -2.78 -4.32
C GLY A 213 -7.37 -3.54 -5.00
N ARG A 214 -6.91 -4.67 -4.45
CA ARG A 214 -5.81 -5.48 -4.99
C ARG A 214 -6.06 -5.92 -6.44
N GLY A 215 -7.25 -6.42 -6.75
CA GLY A 215 -7.61 -6.83 -8.10
C GLY A 215 -7.47 -5.69 -9.12
N ASP A 216 -7.97 -4.50 -8.77
CA ASP A 216 -7.84 -3.31 -9.62
C ASP A 216 -6.39 -2.88 -9.81
N ARG A 217 -5.58 -2.87 -8.75
CA ARG A 217 -4.16 -2.49 -8.84
C ARG A 217 -3.38 -3.44 -9.74
N ILE A 218 -3.52 -4.75 -9.52
CA ILE A 218 -2.83 -5.77 -10.30
C ILE A 218 -3.30 -5.75 -11.76
N ALA A 219 -4.62 -5.68 -12.02
CA ALA A 219 -5.16 -5.67 -13.37
C ALA A 219 -4.72 -4.43 -14.18
N LYS A 220 -4.70 -3.24 -13.56
CA LYS A 220 -4.18 -2.01 -14.19
C LYS A 220 -2.72 -2.16 -14.59
N LEU A 221 -1.89 -2.62 -13.66
CA LEU A 221 -0.46 -2.77 -13.89
C LEU A 221 -0.19 -3.89 -14.92
N ALA A 222 -0.95 -4.98 -14.89
CA ALA A 222 -0.86 -6.07 -15.85
C ALA A 222 -1.15 -5.59 -17.28
N GLY A 223 -2.25 -4.87 -17.48
CA GLY A 223 -2.58 -4.30 -18.79
C GLY A 223 -1.52 -3.32 -19.29
N TYR A 224 -0.96 -2.49 -18.40
CA TYR A 224 0.11 -1.56 -18.75
C TYR A 224 1.41 -2.29 -19.15
N ILE A 225 1.88 -3.24 -18.35
CA ILE A 225 3.11 -4.00 -18.66
C ILE A 225 2.93 -4.89 -19.90
N ASN A 226 1.75 -5.49 -20.08
CA ASN A 226 1.44 -6.26 -21.30
C ASN A 226 1.56 -5.39 -22.56
N LYS A 227 1.08 -4.14 -22.52
CA LYS A 227 1.26 -3.18 -23.64
C LYS A 227 2.72 -2.84 -23.92
N ILE A 228 3.51 -2.63 -22.89
CA ILE A 228 4.96 -2.41 -23.03
C ILE A 228 5.65 -3.61 -23.69
N ALA A 229 5.20 -4.82 -23.38
CA ALA A 229 5.71 -6.05 -23.98
C ALA A 229 5.17 -6.31 -25.41
N GLY A 230 4.35 -5.42 -25.98
CA GLY A 230 3.74 -5.56 -27.29
C GLY A 230 2.44 -6.36 -27.30
N SER A 231 1.74 -6.43 -26.16
CA SER A 231 0.43 -7.09 -25.96
C SER A 231 0.41 -8.59 -26.34
N PRO A 232 1.40 -9.40 -25.93
CA PRO A 232 1.43 -10.82 -26.27
C PRO A 232 0.36 -11.65 -25.57
N ILE A 233 -0.32 -11.10 -24.54
CA ILE A 233 -1.38 -11.77 -23.77
C ILE A 233 -2.71 -11.11 -24.12
N ASN A 234 -3.77 -11.92 -24.30
CA ASN A 234 -5.12 -11.38 -24.46
C ASN A 234 -5.49 -10.54 -23.24
N GLU A 235 -5.83 -9.26 -23.45
CA GLU A 235 -6.05 -8.28 -22.39
C GLU A 235 -7.23 -8.66 -21.49
N VAL A 236 -8.29 -9.26 -22.05
CA VAL A 236 -9.50 -9.64 -21.30
C VAL A 236 -9.22 -10.86 -20.43
N GLN A 237 -8.59 -11.89 -20.98
CA GLN A 237 -8.18 -13.08 -20.24
C GLN A 237 -7.23 -12.73 -19.08
N LEU A 238 -6.29 -11.83 -19.33
CA LEU A 238 -5.37 -11.34 -18.30
C LEU A 238 -6.10 -10.59 -17.20
N ALA A 239 -7.06 -9.72 -17.54
CA ALA A 239 -7.85 -8.97 -16.57
C ALA A 239 -8.70 -9.91 -15.70
N VAL A 240 -9.39 -10.89 -16.29
CA VAL A 240 -10.13 -11.93 -15.56
C VAL A 240 -9.20 -12.68 -14.59
N ALA A 241 -8.03 -13.10 -15.06
CA ALA A 241 -7.06 -13.78 -14.21
C ALA A 241 -6.61 -12.89 -13.04
N CYS A 242 -6.33 -11.59 -13.28
CA CYS A 242 -5.96 -10.65 -12.22
C CYS A 242 -7.04 -10.48 -11.16
N TYR A 243 -8.32 -10.47 -11.53
CA TYR A 243 -9.41 -10.41 -10.55
C TYR A 243 -9.61 -11.73 -9.82
N MET A 244 -9.44 -12.88 -10.49
CA MET A 244 -9.84 -14.17 -9.96
C MET A 244 -8.72 -14.98 -9.29
N HIS A 245 -7.44 -14.60 -9.42
CA HIS A 245 -6.31 -15.43 -8.97
C HIS A 245 -6.38 -15.80 -7.49
N ASP A 246 -6.80 -14.88 -6.65
CA ASP A 246 -6.87 -15.02 -5.19
C ASP A 246 -8.28 -15.38 -4.67
N PHE A 247 -9.26 -15.67 -5.53
CA PHE A 247 -10.62 -15.99 -5.09
C PHE A 247 -10.66 -17.13 -4.08
N GLY A 248 -9.80 -18.13 -4.22
CA GLY A 248 -9.67 -19.25 -3.30
C GLY A 248 -9.33 -18.87 -1.87
N MET A 249 -8.84 -17.64 -1.63
CA MET A 249 -8.60 -17.09 -0.30
C MET A 249 -9.91 -16.89 0.49
N ALA A 250 -11.07 -16.85 -0.18
CA ALA A 250 -12.39 -16.86 0.48
C ALA A 250 -12.57 -18.06 1.43
N PHE A 251 -11.93 -19.18 1.12
CA PHE A 251 -12.04 -20.43 1.85
C PHE A 251 -10.94 -20.62 2.91
N MET A 252 -10.08 -19.62 3.12
CA MET A 252 -9.03 -19.68 4.15
C MET A 252 -9.60 -19.28 5.51
N PRO A 253 -9.29 -20.04 6.59
CA PRO A 253 -9.58 -19.60 7.94
C PRO A 253 -8.89 -18.25 8.24
N ILE A 254 -9.61 -17.34 8.89
CA ILE A 254 -9.07 -16.02 9.26
C ILE A 254 -7.80 -16.17 10.10
N ALA A 255 -7.77 -17.15 11.01
CA ALA A 255 -6.59 -17.44 11.83
C ALA A 255 -5.33 -17.76 11.01
N VAL A 256 -5.48 -18.38 9.82
CA VAL A 256 -4.37 -18.67 8.91
C VAL A 256 -3.97 -17.44 8.11
N LEU A 257 -4.97 -16.67 7.64
CA LEU A 257 -4.74 -15.44 6.87
C LEU A 257 -4.02 -14.36 7.68
N HIS A 258 -4.32 -14.25 8.98
CA HIS A 258 -3.79 -13.21 9.87
C HIS A 258 -2.71 -13.73 10.83
N LYS A 259 -2.25 -14.98 10.63
CA LYS A 259 -1.19 -15.56 11.47
C LYS A 259 0.12 -14.76 11.30
N GLN A 260 0.69 -14.32 12.40
CA GLN A 260 1.95 -13.56 12.39
C GLN A 260 3.19 -14.46 12.34
N GLU A 261 3.07 -15.65 12.86
CA GLU A 261 4.15 -16.63 12.87
C GLU A 261 4.27 -17.36 11.53
N LYS A 262 5.40 -18.00 11.31
CA LYS A 262 5.60 -18.84 10.14
C LYS A 262 4.51 -19.92 10.06
N LEU A 263 3.88 -20.06 8.89
CA LEU A 263 2.89 -21.11 8.65
C LEU A 263 3.50 -22.49 8.85
N GLN A 264 2.78 -23.35 9.53
CA GLN A 264 3.09 -24.77 9.60
C GLN A 264 2.84 -25.44 8.24
N GLU A 265 3.39 -26.62 8.01
CA GLU A 265 3.27 -27.32 6.73
C GLU A 265 1.81 -27.54 6.30
N VAL A 266 0.95 -27.92 7.24
CA VAL A 266 -0.50 -28.11 6.98
C VAL A 266 -1.18 -26.80 6.59
N GLU A 267 -0.86 -25.71 7.27
CA GLU A 267 -1.38 -24.36 7.00
C GLU A 267 -0.85 -23.84 5.65
N PHE A 268 0.42 -24.11 5.36
CA PHE A 268 1.02 -23.74 4.08
C PHE A 268 0.40 -24.51 2.91
N ASN A 269 0.14 -25.81 3.08
CA ASN A 269 -0.57 -26.60 2.09
C ASN A 269 -2.01 -26.12 1.89
N LEU A 270 -2.69 -25.72 2.97
CA LEU A 270 -4.00 -25.09 2.89
C LEU A 270 -3.92 -23.76 2.10
N MET A 271 -2.92 -22.92 2.38
CA MET A 271 -2.68 -21.68 1.65
C MET A 271 -2.46 -21.93 0.16
N ARG A 272 -1.62 -22.88 -0.22
CA ARG A 272 -1.37 -23.26 -1.62
C ARG A 272 -2.65 -23.71 -2.35
N SER A 273 -3.62 -24.27 -1.63
CA SER A 273 -4.87 -24.76 -2.23
C SER A 273 -5.74 -23.65 -2.83
N HIS A 274 -5.49 -22.36 -2.51
CA HIS A 274 -6.26 -21.25 -3.09
C HIS A 274 -6.12 -21.21 -4.61
N VAL A 275 -4.94 -21.51 -5.15
CA VAL A 275 -4.68 -21.54 -6.60
C VAL A 275 -5.66 -22.45 -7.31
N TYR A 276 -5.74 -23.69 -6.83
CA TYR A 276 -6.63 -24.70 -7.37
C TYR A 276 -8.12 -24.32 -7.22
N LYS A 277 -8.48 -23.79 -6.03
CA LYS A 277 -9.84 -23.34 -5.75
C LYS A 277 -10.26 -22.17 -6.63
N SER A 278 -9.37 -21.21 -6.86
CA SER A 278 -9.58 -20.07 -7.77
C SER A 278 -9.80 -20.54 -9.22
N ALA A 279 -8.90 -21.40 -9.71
CA ALA A 279 -8.99 -21.92 -11.08
C ALA A 279 -10.24 -22.78 -11.32
N ARG A 280 -10.70 -23.51 -10.30
CA ARG A 280 -11.89 -24.36 -10.39
C ARG A 280 -13.18 -23.57 -10.61
N LEU A 281 -13.25 -22.33 -10.14
CA LEU A 281 -14.44 -21.49 -10.40
C LEU A 281 -14.61 -21.15 -11.88
N LEU A 282 -13.53 -21.10 -12.64
CA LEU A 282 -13.53 -20.86 -14.08
C LEU A 282 -13.66 -22.15 -14.91
N GLU A 283 -13.76 -23.33 -14.28
CA GLU A 283 -13.67 -24.63 -14.96
C GLU A 283 -14.76 -24.85 -16.02
N ASN A 284 -15.97 -24.44 -15.71
CA ASN A 284 -17.12 -24.61 -16.60
C ASN A 284 -17.39 -23.36 -17.48
N LEU A 285 -16.56 -22.33 -17.37
CA LEU A 285 -16.64 -21.10 -18.13
C LEU A 285 -15.59 -21.16 -19.27
N THR A 286 -15.93 -21.91 -20.34
CA THR A 286 -14.97 -22.23 -21.40
C THR A 286 -14.39 -21.01 -22.12
N GLN A 287 -15.12 -19.88 -22.14
CA GLN A 287 -14.64 -18.60 -22.67
C GLN A 287 -13.45 -18.04 -21.87
N TRP A 288 -13.25 -18.49 -20.60
CA TRP A 288 -12.18 -18.03 -19.70
C TRP A 288 -11.07 -19.08 -19.48
N ASN A 289 -10.91 -20.04 -20.41
CA ASN A 289 -9.90 -21.10 -20.28
C ASN A 289 -8.46 -20.58 -20.19
N GLU A 290 -8.11 -19.51 -20.92
CA GLU A 290 -6.78 -18.89 -20.81
C GLU A 290 -6.60 -18.22 -19.45
N ALA A 291 -7.59 -17.47 -18.96
CA ALA A 291 -7.59 -16.89 -17.63
C ALA A 291 -7.44 -17.97 -16.55
N ARG A 292 -8.18 -19.08 -16.67
CA ARG A 292 -8.06 -20.24 -15.79
C ARG A 292 -6.64 -20.80 -15.75
N LYS A 293 -5.99 -20.91 -16.91
CA LYS A 293 -4.60 -21.39 -17.01
C LYS A 293 -3.64 -20.41 -16.31
N ILE A 294 -3.83 -19.11 -16.50
CA ILE A 294 -3.05 -18.08 -15.82
C ILE A 294 -3.22 -18.21 -14.29
N VAL A 295 -4.46 -18.31 -13.81
CA VAL A 295 -4.76 -18.48 -12.38
C VAL A 295 -4.13 -19.75 -11.82
N MET A 296 -4.18 -20.88 -12.55
CA MET A 296 -3.59 -22.15 -12.10
C MET A 296 -2.07 -22.06 -11.94
N GLN A 297 -1.39 -21.24 -12.73
CA GLN A 297 0.07 -21.21 -12.84
C GLN A 297 0.74 -19.99 -12.21
N HIS A 298 -0.01 -19.05 -11.58
CA HIS A 298 0.58 -17.76 -11.15
C HIS A 298 1.57 -17.87 -9.98
N HIS A 299 1.63 -18.99 -9.30
CA HIS A 299 2.65 -19.29 -8.29
C HIS A 299 3.70 -20.31 -8.76
N GLU A 300 3.71 -20.64 -10.05
CA GLU A 300 4.83 -21.39 -10.61
C GLU A 300 6.07 -20.55 -10.71
N ARG A 301 7.23 -21.18 -10.64
CA ARG A 301 8.55 -20.55 -10.77
C ARG A 301 9.28 -21.11 -11.97
N ILE A 302 10.05 -20.29 -12.66
CA ILE A 302 10.75 -20.72 -13.88
C ILE A 302 11.75 -21.88 -13.65
N ASP A 303 12.25 -22.05 -12.44
CA ASP A 303 13.13 -23.15 -12.04
C ASP A 303 12.39 -24.46 -11.69
N GLY A 304 11.04 -24.45 -11.64
CA GLY A 304 10.20 -25.59 -11.28
C GLY A 304 10.01 -25.77 -9.77
N SER A 305 10.48 -24.85 -8.93
CA SER A 305 10.28 -24.90 -7.47
C SER A 305 8.94 -24.32 -7.03
N GLY A 306 8.10 -23.86 -7.97
CA GLY A 306 6.78 -23.30 -7.74
C GLY A 306 5.70 -24.32 -7.41
N TYR A 307 4.47 -23.90 -7.40
CA TYR A 307 3.28 -24.73 -7.16
C TYR A 307 2.08 -24.22 -7.98
N PRO A 308 1.04 -25.04 -8.23
CA PRO A 308 0.79 -26.39 -7.70
C PRO A 308 1.42 -27.50 -8.54
N LEU A 309 1.88 -27.25 -9.78
CA LEU A 309 2.29 -28.28 -10.72
C LEU A 309 3.81 -28.52 -10.71
N GLY A 310 4.61 -27.55 -10.25
CA GLY A 310 6.08 -27.62 -10.27
C GLY A 310 6.66 -27.62 -11.70
N ILE A 311 6.02 -26.94 -12.63
CA ILE A 311 6.42 -26.86 -14.04
C ILE A 311 7.50 -25.80 -14.26
N LYS A 312 8.29 -25.99 -15.33
CA LYS A 312 9.39 -25.08 -15.69
C LYS A 312 8.96 -24.01 -16.68
N GLU A 313 9.82 -23.02 -16.88
CA GLU A 313 9.57 -21.81 -17.66
C GLU A 313 8.84 -22.04 -18.99
N ASN A 314 9.22 -23.07 -19.76
CA ASN A 314 8.64 -23.34 -21.07
C ASN A 314 7.17 -23.79 -21.00
N ASP A 315 6.76 -24.36 -19.89
CA ASP A 315 5.39 -24.90 -19.68
C ASP A 315 4.47 -23.90 -18.98
N ILE A 316 5.05 -22.84 -18.38
CA ILE A 316 4.30 -21.75 -17.74
C ILE A 316 3.81 -20.79 -18.82
N CYS A 317 2.51 -20.47 -18.84
CA CYS A 317 1.94 -19.52 -19.79
C CYS A 317 2.41 -18.07 -19.51
N GLU A 318 2.44 -17.25 -20.54
CA GLU A 318 2.97 -15.88 -20.47
C GLU A 318 2.22 -15.03 -19.44
N GLY A 319 0.88 -15.16 -19.38
CA GLY A 319 0.07 -14.43 -18.40
C GLY A 319 0.41 -14.79 -16.95
N ALA A 320 0.70 -16.05 -16.67
CA ALA A 320 1.10 -16.48 -15.31
C ALA A 320 2.49 -15.96 -14.94
N LYS A 321 3.44 -15.93 -15.87
CA LYS A 321 4.77 -15.32 -15.66
C LYS A 321 4.68 -13.83 -15.31
N LEU A 322 3.79 -13.09 -15.98
CA LEU A 322 3.53 -11.70 -15.66
C LEU A 322 2.83 -11.55 -14.32
N LEU A 323 1.76 -12.29 -14.09
CA LEU A 323 0.96 -12.19 -12.86
C LEU A 323 1.80 -12.53 -11.61
N ALA A 324 2.70 -13.51 -11.68
CA ALA A 324 3.62 -13.85 -10.58
C ALA A 324 4.48 -12.67 -10.11
N ILE A 325 4.97 -11.85 -11.04
CA ILE A 325 5.76 -10.64 -10.74
C ILE A 325 4.87 -9.59 -10.07
N LEU A 326 3.67 -9.35 -10.62
CA LEU A 326 2.77 -8.30 -10.16
C LEU A 326 2.13 -8.62 -8.82
N ASP A 327 1.80 -9.88 -8.60
CA ASP A 327 1.32 -10.39 -7.32
C ASP A 327 2.36 -10.19 -6.21
N THR A 328 3.62 -10.53 -6.51
CA THR A 328 4.74 -10.29 -5.58
C THR A 328 4.97 -8.79 -5.34
N PHE A 329 4.88 -7.97 -6.39
CA PHE A 329 5.03 -6.51 -6.28
C PHE A 329 3.95 -5.90 -5.41
N ASP A 330 2.68 -6.26 -5.62
CA ASP A 330 1.58 -5.77 -4.79
C ASP A 330 1.74 -6.23 -3.33
N ALA A 331 2.17 -7.49 -3.11
CA ALA A 331 2.41 -8.01 -1.77
C ALA A 331 3.55 -7.28 -1.02
N ILE A 332 4.57 -6.80 -1.71
CA ILE A 332 5.68 -6.03 -1.10
C ILE A 332 5.25 -4.58 -0.84
N THR A 333 4.55 -3.95 -1.78
CA THR A 333 4.16 -2.53 -1.68
C THR A 333 3.00 -2.28 -0.72
N HIS A 334 2.12 -3.27 -0.53
CA HIS A 334 0.94 -3.18 0.35
C HIS A 334 1.07 -4.11 1.55
N ALA A 335 2.19 -4.14 2.21
CA ALA A 335 2.66 -4.98 3.30
C ALA A 335 1.65 -6.02 3.83
N ARG A 336 2.07 -7.29 3.92
CA ARG A 336 1.34 -8.29 4.70
C ARG A 336 1.48 -7.96 6.18
N ALA A 337 0.46 -8.26 6.97
CA ALA A 337 0.42 -8.07 8.43
C ALA A 337 1.61 -8.68 9.22
N HIS A 338 2.48 -9.41 8.54
CA HIS A 338 3.52 -10.26 9.16
C HIS A 338 4.95 -9.75 9.04
N GLN A 339 5.19 -8.65 8.34
CA GLN A 339 6.57 -8.18 8.14
C GLN A 339 6.60 -6.66 8.20
N SER A 340 7.15 -6.15 9.29
CA SER A 340 7.51 -4.74 9.53
C SER A 340 6.61 -3.71 8.83
N HIS A 341 5.89 -2.99 9.60
CA HIS A 341 4.84 -1.99 9.46
C HIS A 341 5.04 -0.82 8.47
N THR A 342 5.93 -0.90 7.51
CA THR A 342 6.13 0.15 6.52
C THR A 342 5.79 -0.37 5.12
N LYS A 343 4.75 0.20 4.49
CA LYS A 343 4.56 0.14 3.04
C LYS A 343 5.91 0.45 2.41
N ARG A 344 6.48 -0.49 1.67
CA ARG A 344 7.78 -0.23 1.04
C ARG A 344 7.54 0.66 -0.17
N PRO A 345 8.28 1.78 -0.31
CA PRO A 345 8.20 2.61 -1.50
C PRO A 345 8.35 1.78 -2.76
N LYS A 346 7.57 2.07 -3.80
CA LYS A 346 7.58 1.35 -5.08
C LYS A 346 9.01 1.08 -5.60
N LYS A 347 9.92 2.03 -5.44
CA LYS A 347 11.35 1.87 -5.81
C LYS A 347 12.05 0.75 -5.05
N LYS A 348 11.84 0.68 -3.72
CA LYS A 348 12.43 -0.38 -2.90
C LYS A 348 11.85 -1.75 -3.27
N ALA A 349 10.55 -1.81 -3.58
CA ALA A 349 9.89 -3.03 -4.05
C ALA A 349 10.46 -3.51 -5.39
N VAL A 350 10.69 -2.61 -6.36
CA VAL A 350 11.33 -2.94 -7.63
C VAL A 350 12.74 -3.50 -7.42
N ILE A 351 13.54 -2.88 -6.56
CA ILE A 351 14.89 -3.36 -6.23
C ILE A 351 14.83 -4.77 -5.60
N GLU A 352 13.90 -4.98 -4.67
CA GLU A 352 13.75 -6.28 -4.00
C GLU A 352 13.31 -7.37 -4.96
N ILE A 353 12.34 -7.10 -5.82
CA ILE A 353 11.90 -8.05 -6.87
C ILE A 353 13.07 -8.43 -7.79
N ASN A 354 13.86 -7.45 -8.24
CA ASN A 354 15.05 -7.74 -9.06
C ASN A 354 16.07 -8.62 -8.33
N ARG A 355 16.23 -8.44 -7.00
CA ARG A 355 17.14 -9.26 -6.20
C ARG A 355 16.69 -10.72 -6.09
N ILE A 356 15.37 -10.97 -5.99
CA ILE A 356 14.81 -12.33 -5.87
C ILE A 356 14.45 -12.96 -7.21
N ALA A 357 14.55 -12.22 -8.32
CA ALA A 357 14.06 -12.66 -9.62
C ALA A 357 14.78 -13.92 -10.17
N LYS A 358 16.03 -14.13 -9.80
CA LYS A 358 16.84 -15.25 -10.33
C LYS A 358 16.21 -16.60 -9.93
N GLY A 359 15.85 -17.39 -10.94
CA GLY A 359 15.20 -18.68 -10.76
C GLY A 359 13.68 -18.60 -10.47
N GLN A 360 13.18 -17.44 -10.08
CA GLN A 360 11.75 -17.27 -9.77
C GLN A 360 10.95 -16.72 -10.95
N PHE A 361 11.43 -15.65 -11.59
CA PHE A 361 10.68 -14.90 -12.59
C PHE A 361 11.31 -14.96 -13.97
N SER A 362 10.48 -14.93 -15.01
CA SER A 362 10.93 -14.87 -16.41
C SER A 362 11.69 -13.60 -16.71
N THR A 363 12.88 -13.73 -17.30
CA THR A 363 13.75 -12.61 -17.67
C THR A 363 13.05 -11.64 -18.63
N LYS A 364 12.28 -12.16 -19.60
CA LYS A 364 11.49 -11.35 -20.53
C LYS A 364 10.50 -10.44 -19.81
N TRP A 365 9.74 -11.00 -18.88
CA TRP A 365 8.72 -10.25 -18.14
C TRP A 365 9.33 -9.34 -17.09
N MET A 366 10.46 -9.69 -16.52
CA MET A 366 11.22 -8.79 -15.64
C MET A 366 11.73 -7.56 -16.40
N GLN A 367 12.19 -7.71 -17.65
CA GLN A 367 12.58 -6.56 -18.47
C GLN A 367 11.40 -5.64 -18.77
N ALA A 368 10.23 -6.20 -19.17
CA ALA A 368 9.03 -5.42 -19.42
C ALA A 368 8.56 -4.69 -18.15
N PHE A 369 8.55 -5.39 -17.01
CA PHE A 369 8.22 -4.81 -15.70
C PHE A 369 9.16 -3.65 -15.34
N ASN A 370 10.46 -3.84 -15.43
CA ASN A 370 11.44 -2.79 -15.13
C ASN A 370 11.30 -1.57 -16.03
N THR A 371 11.07 -1.78 -17.34
CA THR A 371 10.82 -0.70 -18.30
C THR A 371 9.57 0.07 -17.94
N GLY A 372 8.48 -0.62 -17.63
CA GLY A 372 7.21 0.00 -17.23
C GLY A 372 7.31 0.75 -15.92
N MET A 373 7.95 0.15 -14.92
CA MET A 373 8.13 0.80 -13.61
C MET A 373 9.04 2.02 -13.71
N ALA A 374 10.10 1.99 -14.53
CA ALA A 374 10.95 3.16 -14.76
C ALA A 374 10.15 4.31 -15.36
N ALA A 375 9.30 4.05 -16.36
CA ALA A 375 8.46 5.06 -16.98
C ALA A 375 7.42 5.64 -15.98
N LEU A 376 6.74 4.78 -15.19
CA LEU A 376 5.79 5.21 -14.17
C LEU A 376 6.47 6.08 -13.09
N LEU A 377 7.60 5.64 -12.56
CA LEU A 377 8.32 6.37 -11.50
C LEU A 377 8.95 7.69 -12.00
N THR A 378 9.22 7.81 -13.31
CA THR A 378 9.71 9.05 -13.93
C THR A 378 8.54 10.02 -14.14
N SER A 379 7.39 9.54 -14.60
CA SER A 379 6.19 10.37 -14.79
C SER A 379 5.63 10.90 -13.44
N GLU A 380 5.75 10.13 -12.38
CA GLU A 380 5.40 10.57 -11.01
C GLU A 380 6.33 11.70 -10.49
N ARG A 381 7.57 11.84 -11.02
CA ARG A 381 8.51 12.92 -10.67
C ARG A 381 8.26 14.21 -11.45
N ALA A 382 7.63 14.11 -12.60
CA ALA A 382 7.40 15.26 -13.50
C ALA A 382 6.07 16.00 -13.24
N ARG A 383 5.28 15.47 -12.33
CA ARG A 383 4.02 16.06 -11.85
C ARG A 383 4.21 16.63 -10.44
#